data_2fa316e4dcbdf2bf13b2d26ba3361965
#
_entry.id   2fa316e4dcbdf2bf13b2d26ba3361965
#
_cell.length_a   1.000
_cell.length_b   1.000
_cell.length_c   1.000
_cell.angle_alpha   90.00
_cell.angle_beta   90.00
_cell.angle_gamma   90.00
#
_symmetry.space_group_name_H-M   'P 1'
#
loop_
_entity.id
_entity.type
_entity.pdbx_description
1 polymer ?
#
loop_
_entity_poly.entity_id
_entity_poly.type
_entity_poly.pdbx_seq_one_letter_code
_entity_poly.pdbx_strand_id
1 'polypeptide(L)'
;MKKQLLGALAVVVGISGTANVNAQGRDTVSIVGSSTVYPFATVVAERFGRSTNFKTPKIESTGSGGGLKLFCKGVGANTPDVTNASRRIKKSEYDDCQSNGVTDIVEVLVGYDGIAIANSRKSDQFSLSLKEIYLALAKDVPGPDGKLIPNPYQTWKDINPALPASRIEVLGPPPTSGTRDAFAELALGGGAKQFPALKSLRGLGADQVDEIKAAMNSLGIPAGVYQAYVESKGKAPKGKDIFKTVAYSVREDGAYIEAGENDNLIVQKLEANPSALGVFGYSFLDENGDKVQGSLIDGVEPDFDTIADGDYPVSRPLYFYIKAAHVGRIPGIQEYAAEFASNRAMGEDGYLPERGLIPLSDEELAQVQKDVAELKRLEM
;
A
#
# COMPACT_ATOMS: atom_id res chain seq x y z
N MET A 1 -73.69 -57.88 -27.79
CA MET A 1 -72.57 -57.18 -28.47
C MET A 1 -71.77 -56.45 -27.46
N LYS A 2 -70.69 -57.06 -26.97
CA LYS A 2 -69.82 -56.44 -25.97
C LYS A 2 -68.51 -56.00 -26.67
N LYS A 3 -68.19 -54.72 -26.66
CA LYS A 3 -66.89 -54.19 -27.11
C LYS A 3 -65.96 -54.11 -25.91
N GLN A 4 -64.84 -54.82 -25.96
CA GLN A 4 -63.76 -54.77 -24.99
C GLN A 4 -62.86 -53.57 -25.37
N LEU A 5 -62.58 -52.68 -24.45
CA LEU A 5 -61.51 -51.65 -24.56
C LEU A 5 -60.24 -52.28 -23.94
N LEU A 6 -59.20 -52.40 -24.71
CA LEU A 6 -57.81 -52.61 -24.23
C LEU A 6 -57.22 -51.27 -23.80
N GLY A 7 -56.88 -51.21 -22.53
CA GLY A 7 -56.09 -50.07 -22.05
C GLY A 7 -54.59 -50.36 -22.25
N ALA A 8 -53.91 -49.46 -22.98
CA ALA A 8 -52.48 -49.51 -23.12
C ALA A 8 -51.80 -48.70 -21.97
N LEU A 9 -51.03 -49.40 -21.16
CA LEU A 9 -50.23 -48.82 -20.07
C LEU A 9 -48.91 -48.29 -20.64
N ALA A 10 -48.81 -46.99 -20.77
CA ALA A 10 -47.51 -46.31 -21.16
C ALA A 10 -46.61 -46.17 -19.93
N VAL A 11 -45.52 -46.93 -19.90
CA VAL A 11 -44.46 -46.80 -18.91
C VAL A 11 -43.58 -45.59 -19.33
N VAL A 12 -43.69 -44.48 -18.62
CA VAL A 12 -42.77 -43.36 -18.76
C VAL A 12 -41.52 -43.66 -17.96
N VAL A 13 -40.43 -44.05 -18.63
CA VAL A 13 -39.09 -44.15 -18.05
C VAL A 13 -38.54 -42.70 -17.90
N GLY A 14 -38.61 -42.18 -16.69
CA GLY A 14 -37.98 -40.91 -16.34
C GLY A 14 -36.46 -41.06 -16.37
N ILE A 15 -35.81 -40.54 -17.39
CA ILE A 15 -34.36 -40.35 -17.42
C ILE A 15 -34.05 -39.17 -16.51
N SER A 16 -33.67 -39.45 -15.24
CA SER A 16 -33.09 -38.47 -14.35
C SER A 16 -31.68 -38.14 -14.84
N GLY A 17 -31.59 -37.20 -15.78
CA GLY A 17 -30.33 -36.57 -16.15
C GLY A 17 -29.84 -35.81 -14.94
N THR A 18 -28.85 -36.32 -14.24
CA THR A 18 -28.04 -35.53 -13.34
C THR A 18 -27.29 -34.50 -14.19
N ALA A 19 -27.86 -33.28 -14.28
CA ALA A 19 -27.13 -32.13 -14.76
C ALA A 19 -25.95 -31.95 -13.81
N ASN A 20 -24.79 -32.41 -14.21
CA ASN A 20 -23.53 -31.93 -13.64
C ASN A 20 -23.48 -30.45 -13.96
N VAL A 21 -23.95 -29.61 -13.05
CA VAL A 21 -23.63 -28.20 -13.02
C VAL A 21 -22.12 -28.16 -12.73
N ASN A 22 -21.33 -28.26 -13.77
CA ASN A 22 -19.94 -27.78 -13.71
C ASN A 22 -20.08 -26.33 -13.35
N ALA A 23 -19.92 -25.98 -12.07
CA ALA A 23 -19.60 -24.66 -11.64
C ALA A 23 -18.27 -24.33 -12.34
N GLN A 24 -18.37 -23.67 -13.48
CA GLN A 24 -17.22 -23.27 -14.29
C GLN A 24 -16.42 -22.34 -13.42
N GLY A 25 -15.41 -22.87 -12.74
CA GLY A 25 -14.48 -22.12 -11.92
C GLY A 25 -13.84 -21.06 -12.82
N ARG A 26 -13.64 -19.87 -12.29
CA ARG A 26 -12.83 -18.85 -12.95
C ARG A 26 -11.47 -19.45 -13.31
N ASP A 27 -11.00 -19.18 -14.52
CA ASP A 27 -9.73 -19.68 -15.09
C ASP A 27 -8.61 -18.64 -15.04
N THR A 28 -8.83 -17.57 -14.28
CA THR A 28 -7.91 -16.43 -14.17
C THR A 28 -7.79 -16.04 -12.71
N VAL A 29 -6.56 -15.90 -12.23
CA VAL A 29 -6.27 -15.43 -10.87
C VAL A 29 -6.76 -14.00 -10.69
N SER A 30 -7.49 -13.73 -9.61
CA SER A 30 -7.99 -12.42 -9.25
C SER A 30 -7.24 -11.89 -8.04
N ILE A 31 -6.61 -10.75 -8.21
CA ILE A 31 -5.76 -10.09 -7.21
C ILE A 31 -6.32 -8.70 -6.93
N VAL A 32 -6.41 -8.35 -5.65
CA VAL A 32 -6.86 -7.00 -5.23
C VAL A 32 -5.89 -6.45 -4.19
N GLY A 33 -5.93 -5.16 -3.88
CA GLY A 33 -5.23 -4.66 -2.70
C GLY A 33 -4.38 -3.42 -2.90
N SER A 34 -3.20 -3.44 -2.29
CA SER A 34 -2.30 -2.30 -2.17
C SER A 34 -1.94 -1.65 -3.50
N SER A 35 -2.06 -0.32 -3.57
CA SER A 35 -1.56 0.49 -4.68
C SER A 35 -0.03 0.47 -4.77
N THR A 36 0.67 0.34 -3.64
CA THR A 36 2.13 0.27 -3.59
C THR A 36 2.66 -1.05 -4.18
N VAL A 37 2.00 -2.18 -3.88
CA VAL A 37 2.40 -3.50 -4.42
C VAL A 37 1.89 -3.69 -5.85
N TYR A 38 0.89 -2.93 -6.28
CA TYR A 38 0.26 -3.04 -7.59
C TYR A 38 1.25 -3.02 -8.77
N PRO A 39 2.21 -2.07 -8.87
CA PRO A 39 3.16 -2.05 -9.98
C PRO A 39 4.05 -3.31 -10.02
N PHE A 40 4.53 -3.79 -8.88
CA PHE A 40 5.33 -5.02 -8.80
C PHE A 40 4.50 -6.24 -9.21
N ALA A 41 3.31 -6.39 -8.63
CA ALA A 41 2.40 -7.48 -8.95
C ALA A 41 2.00 -7.50 -10.43
N THR A 42 1.83 -6.34 -11.07
CA THR A 42 1.50 -6.21 -12.49
C THR A 42 2.63 -6.72 -13.37
N VAL A 43 3.88 -6.37 -13.07
CA VAL A 43 5.04 -6.85 -13.83
C VAL A 43 5.18 -8.37 -13.73
N VAL A 44 5.02 -8.93 -12.52
CA VAL A 44 5.02 -10.38 -12.34
C VAL A 44 3.89 -11.03 -13.12
N ALA A 45 2.66 -10.50 -13.04
CA ALA A 45 1.50 -11.05 -13.76
C ALA A 45 1.69 -11.04 -15.28
N GLU A 46 2.22 -9.96 -15.84
CA GLU A 46 2.51 -9.87 -17.27
C GLU A 46 3.59 -10.86 -17.71
N ARG A 47 4.69 -10.99 -16.95
CA ARG A 47 5.74 -11.98 -17.23
C ARG A 47 5.21 -13.39 -17.11
N PHE A 48 4.46 -13.70 -16.04
CA PHE A 48 3.81 -14.97 -15.82
C PHE A 48 2.89 -15.37 -16.99
N GLY A 49 2.01 -14.47 -17.43
CA GLY A 49 1.10 -14.73 -18.54
C GLY A 49 1.81 -14.93 -19.88
N ARG A 50 3.01 -14.35 -20.06
CA ARG A 50 3.83 -14.53 -21.29
C ARG A 50 4.69 -15.80 -21.27
N SER A 51 5.13 -16.23 -20.08
CA SER A 51 6.09 -17.34 -19.93
C SER A 51 5.43 -18.67 -19.59
N THR A 52 4.12 -18.69 -19.34
CA THR A 52 3.37 -19.88 -18.95
C THR A 52 2.13 -20.07 -19.83
N ASN A 53 1.47 -21.22 -19.67
CA ASN A 53 0.17 -21.49 -20.31
C ASN A 53 -1.02 -20.97 -19.51
N PHE A 54 -0.82 -20.32 -18.38
CA PHE A 54 -1.87 -19.72 -17.57
C PHE A 54 -2.28 -18.35 -18.10
N LYS A 55 -3.53 -17.95 -17.84
CA LYS A 55 -3.98 -16.60 -18.16
C LYS A 55 -3.30 -15.57 -17.26
N THR A 56 -3.01 -14.41 -17.82
CA THR A 56 -2.47 -13.28 -17.05
C THR A 56 -3.42 -12.94 -15.89
N PRO A 57 -2.94 -12.93 -14.64
CA PRO A 57 -3.73 -12.52 -13.49
C PRO A 57 -4.37 -11.13 -13.66
N LYS A 58 -5.58 -10.96 -13.15
CA LYS A 58 -6.25 -9.64 -13.10
C LYS A 58 -5.97 -8.99 -11.78
N ILE A 59 -5.49 -7.75 -11.81
CA ILE A 59 -5.09 -7.02 -10.61
C ILE A 59 -5.89 -5.72 -10.52
N GLU A 60 -6.47 -5.46 -9.34
CA GLU A 60 -7.21 -4.24 -9.04
C GLU A 60 -6.62 -3.53 -7.82
N SER A 61 -6.30 -2.25 -7.97
CA SER A 61 -5.82 -1.41 -6.86
C SER A 61 -7.00 -0.93 -6.02
N THR A 62 -7.18 -1.51 -4.83
CA THR A 62 -8.26 -1.18 -3.89
C THR A 62 -7.77 -0.65 -2.55
N GLY A 63 -6.43 -0.51 -2.41
CA GLY A 63 -5.72 -0.27 -1.16
C GLY A 63 -5.70 -1.51 -0.25
N SER A 64 -4.68 -1.64 0.62
CA SER A 64 -4.48 -2.81 1.49
C SER A 64 -5.72 -3.17 2.31
N GLY A 65 -6.36 -2.20 2.96
CA GLY A 65 -7.55 -2.48 3.78
C GLY A 65 -8.80 -2.80 2.96
N GLY A 66 -8.92 -2.26 1.74
CA GLY A 66 -9.99 -2.59 0.80
C GLY A 66 -9.85 -4.00 0.26
N GLY A 67 -8.63 -4.37 -0.15
CA GLY A 67 -8.29 -5.69 -0.64
C GLY A 67 -8.51 -6.77 0.40
N LEU A 68 -7.99 -6.60 1.61
CA LEU A 68 -8.20 -7.54 2.72
C LEU A 68 -9.69 -7.72 3.03
N LYS A 69 -10.48 -6.63 3.03
CA LYS A 69 -11.93 -6.73 3.23
C LYS A 69 -12.64 -7.53 2.13
N LEU A 70 -12.22 -7.39 0.86
CA LEU A 70 -12.76 -8.19 -0.24
C LEU A 70 -12.30 -9.64 -0.16
N PHE A 71 -11.04 -9.86 0.14
CA PHE A 71 -10.44 -11.18 0.31
C PHE A 71 -11.11 -11.99 1.43
N CYS A 72 -11.39 -11.38 2.58
CA CYS A 72 -12.02 -12.01 3.74
C CYS A 72 -13.55 -12.20 3.62
N LYS A 73 -14.18 -11.93 2.46
CA LYS A 73 -15.64 -12.12 2.29
C LYS A 73 -16.09 -13.57 2.21
N GLY A 74 -15.18 -14.53 2.10
CA GLY A 74 -15.50 -15.96 2.01
C GLY A 74 -14.67 -16.69 0.97
N VAL A 75 -14.98 -17.97 0.78
CA VAL A 75 -14.34 -18.87 -0.18
C VAL A 75 -15.32 -19.15 -1.32
N GLY A 76 -15.04 -18.62 -2.50
CA GLY A 76 -15.88 -18.85 -3.68
C GLY A 76 -15.37 -18.12 -4.92
N ALA A 77 -15.82 -18.53 -6.09
CA ALA A 77 -15.36 -18.02 -7.38
C ALA A 77 -15.52 -16.49 -7.58
N ASN A 78 -16.40 -15.86 -6.81
CA ASN A 78 -16.65 -14.41 -6.87
C ASN A 78 -15.82 -13.60 -5.85
N THR A 79 -14.91 -14.26 -5.11
CA THR A 79 -14.01 -13.59 -4.17
C THR A 79 -12.57 -13.63 -4.68
N PRO A 80 -11.72 -12.64 -4.33
CA PRO A 80 -10.31 -12.63 -4.76
C PRO A 80 -9.53 -13.84 -4.25
N ASP A 81 -8.56 -14.30 -5.03
CA ASP A 81 -7.65 -15.39 -4.69
C ASP A 81 -6.46 -14.91 -3.89
N VAL A 82 -5.99 -13.69 -4.24
CA VAL A 82 -4.82 -13.05 -3.67
C VAL A 82 -5.18 -11.62 -3.27
N THR A 83 -4.59 -11.14 -2.20
CA THR A 83 -4.66 -9.73 -1.83
C THR A 83 -3.28 -9.18 -1.49
N ASN A 84 -2.94 -8.05 -2.11
CA ASN A 84 -1.69 -7.31 -1.87
C ASN A 84 -1.85 -6.35 -0.68
N ALA A 85 -0.82 -6.21 0.13
CA ALA A 85 -0.83 -5.29 1.26
C ALA A 85 0.53 -4.64 1.47
N SER A 86 0.54 -3.33 1.77
CA SER A 86 1.74 -2.55 2.13
C SER A 86 1.92 -2.46 3.66
N ARG A 87 1.50 -3.48 4.35
CA ARG A 87 1.68 -3.76 5.77
C ARG A 87 1.19 -5.16 6.08
N ARG A 88 1.66 -5.74 7.18
CA ARG A 88 1.11 -7.02 7.63
C ARG A 88 -0.40 -6.94 7.90
N ILE A 89 -1.13 -8.01 7.66
CA ILE A 89 -2.55 -8.16 8.03
C ILE A 89 -2.73 -7.92 9.53
N LYS A 90 -3.79 -7.22 9.91
CA LYS A 90 -4.09 -6.98 11.33
C LYS A 90 -4.84 -8.16 11.93
N LYS A 91 -4.68 -8.36 13.23
CA LYS A 91 -5.42 -9.39 13.97
C LYS A 91 -6.94 -9.32 13.71
N SER A 92 -7.53 -8.13 13.71
CA SER A 92 -8.96 -7.94 13.42
C SER A 92 -9.36 -8.31 11.99
N GLU A 93 -8.47 -8.09 11.00
CA GLU A 93 -8.72 -8.49 9.61
C GLU A 93 -8.57 -10.01 9.44
N TYR A 94 -7.61 -10.61 10.14
CA TYR A 94 -7.46 -12.06 10.20
C TYR A 94 -8.68 -12.73 10.83
N ASP A 95 -9.18 -12.19 11.97
CA ASP A 95 -10.38 -12.69 12.63
C ASP A 95 -11.63 -12.56 11.76
N ASP A 96 -11.75 -11.47 10.99
CA ASP A 96 -12.80 -11.29 9.97
C ASP A 96 -12.72 -12.39 8.89
N CYS A 97 -11.52 -12.72 8.42
CA CYS A 97 -11.31 -13.80 7.48
C CYS A 97 -11.76 -15.15 8.06
N GLN A 98 -11.31 -15.49 9.29
CA GLN A 98 -11.67 -16.74 9.97
C GLN A 98 -13.19 -16.86 10.12
N SER A 99 -13.85 -15.80 10.57
CA SER A 99 -15.29 -15.73 10.79
C SER A 99 -16.10 -15.96 9.50
N ASN A 100 -15.55 -15.60 8.35
CA ASN A 100 -16.15 -15.78 7.04
C ASN A 100 -15.70 -17.05 6.33
N GLY A 101 -15.03 -17.98 7.02
CA GLY A 101 -14.59 -19.27 6.50
C GLY A 101 -13.33 -19.21 5.62
N VAL A 102 -12.61 -18.08 5.59
CA VAL A 102 -11.28 -17.97 4.98
C VAL A 102 -10.24 -18.31 6.05
N THR A 103 -10.08 -19.60 6.32
CA THR A 103 -9.28 -20.11 7.44
C THR A 103 -7.82 -20.34 7.07
N ASP A 104 -7.57 -20.71 5.82
CA ASP A 104 -6.25 -21.10 5.33
C ASP A 104 -5.66 -19.98 4.48
N ILE A 105 -4.90 -19.12 5.13
CA ILE A 105 -4.25 -17.95 4.49
C ILE A 105 -2.75 -18.23 4.46
N VAL A 106 -2.11 -18.03 3.29
CA VAL A 106 -0.66 -18.04 3.15
C VAL A 106 -0.19 -16.58 3.10
N GLU A 107 0.73 -16.20 3.97
CA GLU A 107 1.39 -14.90 3.98
C GLU A 107 2.69 -14.98 3.19
N VAL A 108 2.91 -14.05 2.28
CA VAL A 108 4.14 -13.95 1.49
C VAL A 108 4.71 -12.56 1.66
N LEU A 109 5.88 -12.46 2.25
CA LEU A 109 6.67 -11.23 2.30
C LEU A 109 7.31 -11.00 0.94
N VAL A 110 7.10 -9.81 0.36
CA VAL A 110 7.56 -9.45 -1.00
C VAL A 110 8.92 -8.76 -0.97
N GLY A 111 9.17 -7.99 0.06
CA GLY A 111 10.30 -7.09 0.21
C GLY A 111 9.87 -5.84 0.96
N TYR A 112 10.64 -4.78 0.80
CA TYR A 112 10.40 -3.55 1.53
C TYR A 112 10.22 -2.37 0.58
N ASP A 113 9.52 -1.34 1.07
CA ASP A 113 9.34 -0.04 0.44
C ASP A 113 9.93 1.01 1.39
N GLY A 114 10.97 1.67 0.99
CA GLY A 114 11.65 2.72 1.77
C GLY A 114 11.73 4.01 0.96
N ILE A 115 11.31 5.12 1.58
CA ILE A 115 11.36 6.44 0.96
C ILE A 115 12.48 7.24 1.62
N ALA A 116 13.51 7.54 0.85
CA ALA A 116 14.60 8.39 1.28
C ALA A 116 14.21 9.88 1.17
N ILE A 117 14.62 10.64 2.19
CA ILE A 117 14.70 12.09 2.14
C ILE A 117 16.19 12.41 2.17
N ALA A 118 16.72 13.00 1.10
CA ALA A 118 18.16 13.10 0.92
C ALA A 118 18.58 14.50 0.45
N ASN A 119 19.84 14.84 0.66
CA ASN A 119 20.47 16.05 0.14
C ASN A 119 21.83 15.74 -0.49
N SER A 120 22.40 16.72 -1.20
CA SER A 120 23.75 16.59 -1.75
C SER A 120 24.79 16.42 -0.66
N ARG A 121 25.79 15.55 -0.89
CA ARG A 121 26.98 15.44 -0.02
C ARG A 121 27.84 16.71 0.05
N LYS A 122 27.54 17.73 -0.79
CA LYS A 122 28.18 19.05 -0.74
C LYS A 122 27.66 19.93 0.40
N SER A 123 26.61 19.50 1.12
CA SER A 123 26.03 20.16 2.29
C SER A 123 26.01 19.19 3.48
N ASP A 124 25.83 19.74 4.69
CA ASP A 124 25.67 18.94 5.89
C ASP A 124 24.45 18.01 5.78
N GLN A 125 24.54 16.82 6.38
CA GLN A 125 23.44 15.88 6.46
C GLN A 125 22.32 16.46 7.33
N PHE A 126 21.07 16.36 6.85
CA PHE A 126 19.91 16.76 7.64
C PHE A 126 19.53 15.70 8.68
N SER A 127 19.05 16.17 9.81
CA SER A 127 18.40 15.34 10.82
C SER A 127 17.03 15.94 11.11
N LEU A 128 15.98 15.23 10.75
CA LEU A 128 14.59 15.69 10.79
C LEU A 128 13.73 14.69 11.57
N SER A 129 12.76 15.19 12.30
CA SER A 129 11.68 14.36 12.80
C SER A 129 10.54 14.26 11.77
N LEU A 130 9.72 13.21 11.86
CA LEU A 130 8.48 13.13 11.06
C LEU A 130 7.57 14.35 11.27
N LYS A 131 7.58 14.90 12.51
CA LYS A 131 6.82 16.11 12.83
C LYS A 131 7.31 17.32 12.03
N GLU A 132 8.61 17.51 11.93
CA GLU A 132 9.22 18.62 11.17
C GLU A 132 8.97 18.47 9.68
N ILE A 133 9.03 17.26 9.13
CA ILE A 133 8.67 16.98 7.74
C ILE A 133 7.20 17.35 7.47
N TYR A 134 6.29 16.98 8.37
CA TYR A 134 4.89 17.37 8.25
C TYR A 134 4.71 18.89 8.30
N LEU A 135 5.35 19.59 9.25
CA LEU A 135 5.31 21.04 9.34
C LEU A 135 5.94 21.73 8.13
N ALA A 136 6.96 21.13 7.52
CA ALA A 136 7.59 21.68 6.32
C ALA A 136 6.71 21.57 5.07
N LEU A 137 6.01 20.45 4.89
CA LEU A 137 5.48 20.07 3.58
C LEU A 137 3.95 19.87 3.54
N ALA A 138 3.27 19.78 4.68
CA ALA A 138 1.81 19.72 4.67
C ALA A 138 1.20 21.05 4.19
N LYS A 139 0.09 20.97 3.46
CA LYS A 139 -0.67 22.14 2.99
C LYS A 139 -1.16 22.98 4.15
N ASP A 140 -1.77 22.31 5.13
CA ASP A 140 -2.29 22.94 6.33
C ASP A 140 -1.65 22.29 7.56
N VAL A 141 -1.31 23.12 8.55
CA VAL A 141 -0.64 22.70 9.79
C VAL A 141 -1.39 23.26 11.01
N PRO A 142 -1.28 22.62 12.20
CA PRO A 142 -1.86 23.17 13.42
C PRO A 142 -1.28 24.53 13.79
N GLY A 143 -2.14 25.53 13.87
CA GLY A 143 -1.82 26.87 14.36
C GLY A 143 -1.80 26.97 15.88
N PRO A 144 -1.58 28.18 16.43
CA PRO A 144 -1.48 28.41 17.89
C PRO A 144 -2.77 28.07 18.66
N ASP A 145 -3.93 28.17 18.03
CA ASP A 145 -5.24 27.82 18.60
C ASP A 145 -5.61 26.35 18.40
N GLY A 146 -4.72 25.56 17.80
CA GLY A 146 -4.93 24.14 17.49
C GLY A 146 -5.74 23.88 16.22
N LYS A 147 -6.25 24.90 15.53
CA LYS A 147 -6.89 24.75 14.23
C LYS A 147 -5.86 24.64 13.12
N LEU A 148 -6.25 23.96 12.07
CA LEU A 148 -5.43 23.90 10.85
C LEU A 148 -5.45 25.25 10.14
N ILE A 149 -4.27 25.76 9.83
CA ILE A 149 -4.06 27.00 9.09
C ILE A 149 -3.17 26.70 7.86
N PRO A 150 -3.26 27.47 6.76
CA PRO A 150 -2.31 27.40 5.67
C PRO A 150 -0.87 27.46 6.19
N ASN A 151 0.00 26.62 5.68
CA ASN A 151 1.34 26.45 6.19
C ASN A 151 2.16 27.75 6.13
N PRO A 152 2.58 28.34 7.28
CA PRO A 152 3.28 29.61 7.32
C PRO A 152 4.81 29.51 7.20
N TYR A 153 5.37 28.29 7.35
CA TYR A 153 6.81 28.10 7.45
C TYR A 153 7.49 28.27 6.09
N GLN A 154 8.54 29.10 6.03
CA GLN A 154 9.29 29.38 4.81
C GLN A 154 10.71 28.82 4.85
N THR A 155 11.32 28.75 6.04
CA THR A 155 12.65 28.20 6.27
C THR A 155 12.59 27.02 7.25
N TRP A 156 13.58 26.16 7.20
CA TRP A 156 13.70 25.06 8.16
C TRP A 156 13.82 25.58 9.60
N LYS A 157 14.51 26.73 9.77
CA LYS A 157 14.67 27.38 11.08
C LYS A 157 13.35 27.90 11.66
N ASP A 158 12.35 28.23 10.83
CA ASP A 158 11.01 28.64 11.30
C ASP A 158 10.31 27.50 12.05
N ILE A 159 10.62 26.27 11.68
CA ILE A 159 10.06 25.07 12.28
C ILE A 159 10.82 24.68 13.55
N ASN A 160 12.15 24.68 13.47
CA ASN A 160 13.04 24.36 14.57
C ASN A 160 14.30 25.24 14.50
N PRO A 161 14.61 26.06 15.53
CA PRO A 161 15.77 26.91 15.56
C PRO A 161 17.13 26.21 15.39
N ALA A 162 17.19 24.88 15.62
CA ALA A 162 18.38 24.08 15.42
C ALA A 162 18.62 23.70 13.96
N LEU A 163 17.61 23.84 13.08
CA LEU A 163 17.71 23.55 11.66
C LEU A 163 18.30 24.75 10.89
N PRO A 164 18.79 24.52 9.66
CA PRO A 164 19.35 25.58 8.82
C PRO A 164 18.37 26.72 8.54
N ALA A 165 18.89 27.94 8.34
CA ALA A 165 18.09 29.10 7.93
C ALA A 165 17.76 29.10 6.43
N SER A 166 18.11 28.04 5.70
CA SER A 166 17.78 27.88 4.29
C SER A 166 16.27 27.75 4.08
N ARG A 167 15.81 28.19 2.90
CA ARG A 167 14.43 28.04 2.48
C ARG A 167 14.05 26.55 2.42
N ILE A 168 12.81 26.23 2.77
CA ILE A 168 12.25 24.90 2.54
C ILE A 168 12.07 24.73 1.04
N GLU A 169 12.87 23.84 0.47
CA GLU A 169 12.83 23.44 -0.93
C GLU A 169 13.02 21.93 -1.01
N VAL A 170 11.98 21.22 -1.40
CA VAL A 170 11.97 19.75 -1.46
C VAL A 170 11.52 19.32 -2.85
N LEU A 171 12.39 18.64 -3.55
CA LEU A 171 12.14 18.06 -4.86
C LEU A 171 11.56 16.64 -4.67
N GLY A 172 10.47 16.31 -5.35
CA GLY A 172 9.91 14.98 -5.22
C GLY A 172 9.00 14.59 -6.38
N PRO A 173 8.51 13.35 -6.38
CA PRO A 173 7.67 12.85 -7.45
C PRO A 173 6.27 13.49 -7.46
N PRO A 174 5.59 13.50 -8.62
CA PRO A 174 4.25 14.06 -8.80
C PRO A 174 3.18 13.19 -8.09
N PRO A 175 1.92 13.69 -7.97
CA PRO A 175 0.82 12.96 -7.35
C PRO A 175 0.46 11.61 -7.99
N THR A 176 0.90 11.35 -9.24
CA THR A 176 0.71 10.09 -9.96
C THR A 176 1.64 8.97 -9.49
N SER A 177 2.72 9.32 -8.77
CA SER A 177 3.75 8.39 -8.31
C SER A 177 3.35 7.61 -7.05
N GLY A 178 3.63 6.31 -7.04
CA GLY A 178 3.50 5.46 -5.84
C GLY A 178 4.43 5.89 -4.70
N THR A 179 5.63 6.39 -5.01
CA THR A 179 6.59 6.99 -4.07
C THR A 179 5.99 8.20 -3.37
N ARG A 180 5.27 9.06 -4.12
CA ARG A 180 4.56 10.19 -3.54
C ARG A 180 3.46 9.76 -2.57
N ASP A 181 2.68 8.73 -2.92
CA ASP A 181 1.65 8.16 -2.03
C ASP A 181 2.27 7.59 -0.75
N ALA A 182 3.37 6.85 -0.88
CA ALA A 182 4.11 6.30 0.25
C ALA A 182 4.66 7.40 1.16
N PHE A 183 5.29 8.42 0.59
CA PHE A 183 5.77 9.60 1.32
C PHE A 183 4.64 10.29 2.09
N ALA A 184 3.50 10.56 1.44
CA ALA A 184 2.36 11.19 2.09
C ALA A 184 1.80 10.33 3.24
N GLU A 185 1.75 9.00 3.08
CA GLU A 185 1.26 8.09 4.12
C GLU A 185 2.24 7.97 5.29
N LEU A 186 3.52 7.71 5.01
CA LEU A 186 4.52 7.39 6.02
C LEU A 186 5.08 8.66 6.69
N ALA A 187 5.56 9.61 5.91
CA ALA A 187 6.19 10.82 6.43
C ALA A 187 5.16 11.85 6.88
N LEU A 188 4.28 12.34 6.00
CA LEU A 188 3.30 13.35 6.40
C LEU A 188 2.27 12.81 7.37
N GLY A 189 1.68 11.65 7.09
CA GLY A 189 0.75 10.98 8.00
C GLY A 189 1.41 10.55 9.30
N GLY A 190 2.69 10.18 9.28
CA GLY A 190 3.52 9.91 10.45
C GLY A 190 3.66 11.14 11.34
N GLY A 191 4.06 12.26 10.76
CA GLY A 191 4.22 13.53 11.45
C GLY A 191 2.89 14.10 11.97
N ALA A 192 1.82 14.05 11.18
CA ALA A 192 0.49 14.47 11.59
C ALA A 192 -0.02 13.73 12.84
N LYS A 193 0.33 12.44 13.01
CA LYS A 193 0.00 11.65 14.19
C LYS A 193 0.69 12.12 15.48
N GLN A 194 1.74 12.95 15.38
CA GLN A 194 2.38 13.58 16.54
C GLN A 194 1.50 14.68 17.17
N PHE A 195 0.46 15.14 16.47
CA PHE A 195 -0.51 16.09 16.98
C PHE A 195 -1.71 15.36 17.58
N PRO A 196 -1.98 15.50 18.91
CA PRO A 196 -3.00 14.72 19.60
C PRO A 196 -4.40 14.83 18.97
N ALA A 197 -4.80 16.03 18.53
CA ALA A 197 -6.12 16.24 17.93
C ALA A 197 -6.30 15.52 16.59
N LEU A 198 -5.28 15.53 15.72
CA LEU A 198 -5.26 14.79 14.46
C LEU A 198 -5.21 13.27 14.69
N LYS A 199 -4.43 12.83 15.68
CA LYS A 199 -4.36 11.42 16.07
C LYS A 199 -5.72 10.91 16.59
N SER A 200 -6.40 11.71 17.42
CA SER A 200 -7.73 11.39 17.95
C SER A 200 -8.76 11.30 16.82
N LEU A 201 -8.85 12.30 15.93
CA LEU A 201 -9.70 12.25 14.75
C LEU A 201 -9.49 10.95 13.95
N ARG A 202 -8.23 10.58 13.69
CA ARG A 202 -7.91 9.38 12.92
C ARG A 202 -8.46 8.08 13.54
N GLY A 203 -8.61 8.03 14.85
CA GLY A 203 -9.08 6.86 15.61
C GLY A 203 -10.59 6.61 15.52
N LEU A 204 -11.40 7.60 15.12
CA LEU A 204 -12.85 7.51 15.17
C LEU A 204 -13.41 6.55 14.11
N GLY A 205 -14.40 5.73 14.52
CA GLY A 205 -15.13 4.79 13.64
C GLY A 205 -16.17 5.51 12.77
N ALA A 206 -16.70 4.82 11.75
CA ALA A 206 -17.73 5.39 10.89
C ALA A 206 -19.12 5.56 11.57
N ASP A 207 -19.31 4.87 12.67
CA ASP A 207 -20.50 4.96 13.57
C ASP A 207 -20.44 6.19 14.48
N GLN A 208 -19.27 6.80 14.68
CA GLN A 208 -19.04 7.97 15.52
C GLN A 208 -19.13 9.28 14.72
N VAL A 209 -20.27 9.47 14.04
CA VAL A 209 -20.48 10.59 13.10
C VAL A 209 -20.38 11.95 13.78
N ASP A 210 -20.99 12.10 14.96
CA ASP A 210 -21.04 13.38 15.67
C ASP A 210 -19.67 13.74 16.25
N GLU A 211 -18.92 12.76 16.75
CA GLU A 211 -17.54 12.94 17.23
C GLU A 211 -16.60 13.32 16.09
N ILE A 212 -16.75 12.70 14.89
CA ILE A 212 -15.99 13.09 13.71
C ILE A 212 -16.25 14.55 13.35
N LYS A 213 -17.52 14.96 13.28
CA LYS A 213 -17.91 16.35 12.97
C LYS A 213 -17.41 17.34 14.03
N ALA A 214 -17.50 16.96 15.31
CA ALA A 214 -16.99 17.77 16.42
C ALA A 214 -15.46 17.94 16.33
N ALA A 215 -14.71 16.86 16.06
CA ALA A 215 -13.28 16.90 15.86
C ALA A 215 -12.89 17.75 14.63
N MET A 216 -13.61 17.62 13.51
CA MET A 216 -13.42 18.46 12.33
C MET A 216 -13.61 19.94 12.66
N ASN A 217 -14.68 20.29 13.38
CA ASN A 217 -14.96 21.68 13.77
C ASN A 217 -13.87 22.23 14.70
N SER A 218 -13.40 21.44 15.67
CA SER A 218 -12.32 21.86 16.58
C SER A 218 -11.00 22.09 15.83
N LEU A 219 -10.73 21.30 14.79
CA LEU A 219 -9.56 21.43 13.92
C LEU A 219 -9.73 22.47 12.80
N GLY A 220 -10.88 23.12 12.68
CA GLY A 220 -11.17 24.05 11.60
C GLY A 220 -11.32 23.39 10.22
N ILE A 221 -11.55 22.07 10.15
CA ILE A 221 -11.76 21.35 8.89
C ILE A 221 -13.18 21.66 8.38
N PRO A 222 -13.33 22.16 7.15
CA PRO A 222 -14.65 22.51 6.60
C PRO A 222 -15.59 21.31 6.54
N ALA A 223 -16.87 21.51 6.90
CA ALA A 223 -17.90 20.47 6.82
C ALA A 223 -18.06 19.87 5.42
N GLY A 224 -17.77 20.65 4.37
CA GLY A 224 -17.77 20.19 2.99
C GLY A 224 -16.84 19.00 2.71
N VAL A 225 -15.77 18.81 3.49
CA VAL A 225 -14.87 17.65 3.37
C VAL A 225 -15.61 16.36 3.69
N TYR A 226 -16.43 16.35 4.75
CA TYR A 226 -17.26 15.20 5.10
C TYR A 226 -18.32 14.92 4.02
N GLN A 227 -18.99 15.96 3.54
CA GLN A 227 -20.03 15.86 2.52
C GLN A 227 -19.49 15.33 1.21
N ALA A 228 -18.38 15.87 0.72
CA ALA A 228 -17.69 15.39 -0.50
C ALA A 228 -17.29 13.91 -0.41
N TYR A 229 -16.86 13.43 0.76
CA TYR A 229 -16.60 12.02 0.94
C TYR A 229 -17.88 11.17 0.82
N VAL A 230 -18.96 11.59 1.48
CA VAL A 230 -20.26 10.87 1.40
C VAL A 230 -20.77 10.82 -0.04
N GLU A 231 -20.71 11.93 -0.76
CA GLU A 231 -21.12 12.00 -2.17
C GLU A 231 -20.30 11.08 -3.05
N SER A 232 -18.97 11.04 -2.87
CA SER A 232 -18.07 10.23 -3.71
C SER A 232 -18.10 8.74 -3.39
N LYS A 233 -18.38 8.35 -2.14
CA LYS A 233 -18.28 6.96 -1.67
C LYS A 233 -19.62 6.34 -1.27
N GLY A 234 -20.71 7.10 -1.23
CA GLY A 234 -22.05 6.63 -0.84
C GLY A 234 -22.17 6.12 0.60
N LYS A 235 -21.25 6.51 1.49
CA LYS A 235 -21.21 6.07 2.90
C LYS A 235 -20.50 7.10 3.78
N ALA A 236 -20.77 7.03 5.10
CA ALA A 236 -20.08 7.87 6.08
C ALA A 236 -18.56 7.57 6.11
N PRO A 237 -17.71 8.61 6.21
CA PRO A 237 -16.28 8.43 6.40
C PRO A 237 -15.97 7.92 7.82
N LYS A 238 -14.87 7.18 7.95
CA LYS A 238 -14.20 7.02 9.24
C LYS A 238 -13.31 8.23 9.50
N GLY A 239 -12.97 8.50 10.76
CA GLY A 239 -12.06 9.59 11.09
C GLY A 239 -10.71 9.51 10.34
N LYS A 240 -10.21 8.28 10.08
CA LYS A 240 -9.00 8.10 9.24
C LYS A 240 -9.17 8.58 7.79
N ASP A 241 -10.38 8.58 7.25
CA ASP A 241 -10.61 9.03 5.88
C ASP A 241 -10.54 10.55 5.80
N ILE A 242 -11.12 11.25 6.81
CA ILE A 242 -10.97 12.70 6.96
C ILE A 242 -9.51 13.06 7.26
N PHE A 243 -8.85 12.33 8.18
CA PHE A 243 -7.43 12.55 8.50
C PHE A 243 -6.57 12.48 7.24
N LYS A 244 -6.78 11.50 6.36
CA LYS A 244 -6.03 11.40 5.10
C LYS A 244 -6.20 12.62 4.22
N THR A 245 -7.42 13.14 4.11
CA THR A 245 -7.70 14.31 3.27
C THR A 245 -6.90 15.54 3.69
N VAL A 246 -6.64 15.72 4.99
CA VAL A 246 -5.88 16.88 5.47
C VAL A 246 -4.40 16.60 5.69
N ALA A 247 -4.06 15.44 6.24
CA ALA A 247 -2.68 15.11 6.60
C ALA A 247 -1.78 14.71 5.41
N TYR A 248 -2.36 14.21 4.30
CA TYR A 248 -1.61 13.79 3.12
C TYR A 248 -1.56 14.88 2.03
N SER A 249 -2.22 15.99 2.25
CA SER A 249 -2.17 17.12 1.31
C SER A 249 -0.86 17.86 1.44
N VAL A 250 -0.09 17.89 0.36
CA VAL A 250 1.17 18.60 0.26
C VAL A 250 0.91 20.04 -0.20
N ARG A 251 1.71 20.98 0.29
CA ARG A 251 1.65 22.39 -0.10
C ARG A 251 2.11 22.61 -1.55
N GLU A 252 1.51 23.61 -2.21
CA GLU A 252 1.74 23.94 -3.63
C GLU A 252 2.32 25.34 -3.84
N ASP A 253 2.92 25.92 -2.81
CA ASP A 253 3.45 27.29 -2.78
C ASP A 253 4.94 27.38 -3.15
N GLY A 254 5.49 26.31 -3.70
CA GLY A 254 6.87 26.21 -4.16
C GLY A 254 7.86 25.65 -3.14
N ALA A 255 7.42 25.29 -1.92
CA ALA A 255 8.28 24.58 -0.98
C ALA A 255 8.43 23.09 -1.33
N TYR A 256 7.39 22.49 -1.89
CA TYR A 256 7.49 21.19 -2.57
C TYR A 256 7.43 21.40 -4.08
N ILE A 257 8.41 20.87 -4.81
CA ILE A 257 8.57 21.02 -6.25
C ILE A 257 8.44 19.64 -6.90
N GLU A 258 7.46 19.47 -7.76
CA GLU A 258 7.31 18.27 -8.55
C GLU A 258 8.44 18.17 -9.58
N ALA A 259 9.30 17.16 -9.44
CA ALA A 259 10.50 16.98 -10.26
C ALA A 259 10.37 15.91 -11.35
N GLY A 260 9.13 15.38 -11.52
CA GLY A 260 8.84 14.27 -12.45
C GLY A 260 8.98 12.91 -11.78
N GLU A 261 8.68 11.85 -12.53
CA GLU A 261 8.73 10.47 -12.02
C GLU A 261 10.13 9.82 -12.14
N ASN A 262 11.09 10.53 -12.71
CA ASN A 262 12.46 10.04 -12.87
C ASN A 262 13.34 10.53 -11.72
N ASP A 263 13.61 9.66 -10.78
CA ASP A 263 14.38 9.96 -9.56
C ASP A 263 15.83 10.42 -9.88
N ASN A 264 16.42 9.99 -11.01
CA ASN A 264 17.71 10.49 -11.47
C ASN A 264 17.72 12.01 -11.72
N LEU A 265 16.59 12.60 -12.13
CA LEU A 265 16.48 14.05 -12.28
C LEU A 265 16.51 14.77 -10.93
N ILE A 266 15.97 14.13 -9.88
CA ILE A 266 16.03 14.65 -8.53
C ILE A 266 17.48 14.70 -8.06
N VAL A 267 18.22 13.59 -8.20
CA VAL A 267 19.65 13.52 -7.84
C VAL A 267 20.47 14.60 -8.54
N GLN A 268 20.31 14.77 -9.85
CA GLN A 268 21.01 15.80 -10.62
C GLN A 268 20.70 17.23 -10.12
N LYS A 269 19.44 17.50 -9.77
CA LYS A 269 19.04 18.80 -9.23
C LYS A 269 19.61 19.04 -7.83
N LEU A 270 19.73 18.00 -6.99
CA LEU A 270 20.39 18.11 -5.68
C LEU A 270 21.88 18.42 -5.79
N GLU A 271 22.57 17.84 -6.78
CA GLU A 271 23.98 18.20 -7.03
C GLU A 271 24.15 19.67 -7.44
N ALA A 272 23.18 20.23 -8.18
CA ALA A 272 23.17 21.63 -8.62
C ALA A 272 22.68 22.59 -7.51
N ASN A 273 21.79 22.11 -6.61
CA ASN A 273 21.27 22.89 -5.48
C ASN A 273 21.47 22.11 -4.17
N PRO A 274 22.66 22.19 -3.56
CA PRO A 274 22.97 21.41 -2.35
C PRO A 274 22.16 21.75 -1.11
N SER A 275 21.43 22.88 -1.10
CA SER A 275 20.57 23.27 0.02
C SER A 275 19.16 22.69 -0.04
N ALA A 276 18.77 22.10 -1.17
CA ALA A 276 17.48 21.43 -1.34
C ALA A 276 17.51 20.01 -0.81
N LEU A 277 16.33 19.49 -0.46
CA LEU A 277 16.11 18.08 -0.20
C LEU A 277 15.43 17.41 -1.40
N GLY A 278 15.61 16.11 -1.52
CA GLY A 278 14.93 15.25 -2.51
C GLY A 278 14.17 14.14 -1.82
N VAL A 279 13.03 13.73 -2.40
CA VAL A 279 12.23 12.58 -1.97
C VAL A 279 12.18 11.58 -3.10
N PHE A 280 12.66 10.37 -2.87
CA PHE A 280 12.70 9.28 -3.85
C PHE A 280 12.84 7.92 -3.15
N GLY A 281 12.78 6.82 -3.91
CA GLY A 281 12.95 5.48 -3.38
C GLY A 281 14.37 5.24 -2.85
N TYR A 282 14.49 4.45 -1.78
CA TYR A 282 15.79 4.13 -1.16
C TYR A 282 16.79 3.54 -2.16
N SER A 283 16.37 2.71 -3.11
CA SER A 283 17.25 2.15 -4.13
C SER A 283 18.05 3.21 -4.89
N PHE A 284 17.44 4.37 -5.17
CA PHE A 284 18.14 5.49 -5.81
C PHE A 284 19.13 6.20 -4.88
N LEU A 285 18.86 6.22 -3.57
CA LEU A 285 19.83 6.69 -2.58
C LEU A 285 21.07 5.79 -2.58
N ASP A 286 20.86 4.50 -2.55
CA ASP A 286 21.92 3.49 -2.53
C ASP A 286 22.78 3.55 -3.79
N GLU A 287 22.16 3.56 -4.98
CA GLU A 287 22.82 3.69 -6.27
C GLU A 287 23.63 4.99 -6.46
N ASN A 288 23.25 6.06 -5.76
CA ASN A 288 23.86 7.40 -5.90
C ASN A 288 24.50 7.90 -4.60
N GLY A 289 24.90 6.99 -3.71
CA GLY A 289 25.50 7.30 -2.42
C GLY A 289 26.83 8.08 -2.49
N ASP A 290 27.45 8.17 -3.67
CA ASP A 290 28.59 9.03 -3.95
C ASP A 290 28.23 10.54 -4.12
N LYS A 291 26.99 10.87 -4.46
CA LYS A 291 26.49 12.22 -4.77
C LYS A 291 25.56 12.79 -3.70
N VAL A 292 24.69 11.93 -3.17
CA VAL A 292 23.65 12.27 -2.19
C VAL A 292 23.80 11.47 -0.91
N GLN A 293 23.21 11.97 0.15
CA GLN A 293 23.18 11.33 1.47
C GLN A 293 21.78 11.41 2.04
N GLY A 294 21.33 10.32 2.68
CA GLY A 294 20.04 10.26 3.36
C GLY A 294 20.00 11.13 4.60
N SER A 295 18.89 11.81 4.84
CA SER A 295 18.63 12.49 6.11
C SER A 295 18.33 11.47 7.20
N LEU A 296 18.79 11.70 8.42
CA LEU A 296 18.29 10.96 9.57
C LEU A 296 16.84 11.36 9.84
N ILE A 297 15.95 10.37 9.98
CA ILE A 297 14.54 10.61 10.32
C ILE A 297 14.26 10.01 11.69
N ASP A 298 13.86 10.85 12.64
CA ASP A 298 13.75 10.50 14.07
C ASP A 298 15.05 9.85 14.61
N GLY A 299 16.21 10.27 14.07
CA GLY A 299 17.54 9.79 14.45
C GLY A 299 18.01 8.53 13.74
N VAL A 300 17.23 7.97 12.80
CA VAL A 300 17.56 6.75 12.07
C VAL A 300 17.94 7.09 10.62
N GLU A 301 19.06 6.55 10.14
CA GLU A 301 19.52 6.68 8.76
C GLU A 301 18.75 5.70 7.84
N PRO A 302 18.42 6.12 6.60
CA PRO A 302 17.88 5.21 5.60
C PRO A 302 19.00 4.33 5.04
N ASP A 303 19.14 3.13 5.56
CA ASP A 303 19.96 2.07 5.03
C ASP A 303 19.18 0.75 4.92
N PHE A 304 19.78 -0.26 4.30
CA PHE A 304 19.11 -1.54 4.08
C PHE A 304 18.66 -2.18 5.40
N ASP A 305 19.54 -2.24 6.39
CA ASP A 305 19.28 -2.93 7.66
C ASP A 305 18.16 -2.23 8.45
N THR A 306 18.23 -0.91 8.58
CA THR A 306 17.20 -0.13 9.30
C THR A 306 15.84 -0.16 8.61
N ILE A 307 15.81 -0.32 7.29
CA ILE A 307 14.58 -0.49 6.50
C ILE A 307 14.02 -1.90 6.69
N ALA A 308 14.85 -2.93 6.60
CA ALA A 308 14.46 -4.33 6.75
C ALA A 308 13.96 -4.63 8.17
N ASP A 309 14.65 -4.11 9.19
CA ASP A 309 14.26 -4.24 10.60
C ASP A 309 13.02 -3.41 10.95
N GLY A 310 12.64 -2.44 10.09
CA GLY A 310 11.50 -1.53 10.31
C GLY A 310 11.81 -0.40 11.28
N ASP A 311 13.07 -0.13 11.56
CA ASP A 311 13.54 0.96 12.43
C ASP A 311 13.47 2.31 11.72
N TYR A 312 13.71 2.34 10.38
CA TYR A 312 13.57 3.56 9.60
C TYR A 312 12.08 3.94 9.43
N PRO A 313 11.65 5.13 9.94
CA PRO A 313 10.22 5.45 10.05
C PRO A 313 9.48 5.62 8.72
N VAL A 314 10.22 5.84 7.61
CA VAL A 314 9.64 6.04 6.28
C VAL A 314 9.83 4.78 5.42
N SER A 315 9.71 3.63 6.06
CA SER A 315 9.74 2.32 5.42
C SER A 315 8.55 1.44 5.83
N ARG A 316 8.32 0.38 5.08
CA ARG A 316 7.31 -0.62 5.38
C ARG A 316 7.54 -1.93 4.64
N PRO A 317 7.22 -3.08 5.25
CA PRO A 317 7.21 -4.35 4.56
C PRO A 317 6.01 -4.46 3.61
N LEU A 318 6.22 -5.12 2.49
CA LEU A 318 5.21 -5.40 1.47
C LEU A 318 4.85 -6.87 1.49
N TYR A 319 3.56 -7.16 1.34
CA TYR A 319 3.02 -8.53 1.40
C TYR A 319 2.04 -8.79 0.27
N PHE A 320 1.86 -10.06 -0.02
CA PHE A 320 0.59 -10.56 -0.53
C PHE A 320 0.12 -11.78 0.27
N TYR A 321 -1.19 -12.01 0.25
CA TYR A 321 -1.85 -13.10 0.95
C TYR A 321 -2.59 -13.98 -0.04
N ILE A 322 -2.45 -15.29 0.07
CA ILE A 322 -3.09 -16.29 -0.80
C ILE A 322 -4.20 -16.98 -0.01
N LYS A 323 -5.34 -17.16 -0.64
CA LYS A 323 -6.42 -18.00 -0.14
C LYS A 323 -6.15 -19.45 -0.53
N ALA A 324 -5.58 -20.24 0.38
CA ALA A 324 -5.16 -21.60 0.09
C ALA A 324 -6.30 -22.48 -0.41
N ALA A 325 -7.53 -22.26 0.07
CA ALA A 325 -8.72 -22.98 -0.39
C ALA A 325 -9.04 -22.81 -1.90
N HIS A 326 -8.46 -21.81 -2.56
CA HIS A 326 -8.60 -21.59 -3.99
C HIS A 326 -7.51 -22.27 -4.82
N VAL A 327 -6.37 -22.65 -4.20
CA VAL A 327 -5.27 -23.35 -4.87
C VAL A 327 -5.78 -24.73 -5.37
N GLY A 328 -5.43 -25.07 -6.60
CA GLY A 328 -5.92 -26.28 -7.28
C GLY A 328 -7.35 -26.16 -7.82
N ARG A 329 -8.14 -25.14 -7.44
CA ARG A 329 -9.47 -24.85 -8.00
C ARG A 329 -9.42 -23.76 -9.07
N ILE A 330 -8.62 -22.73 -8.81
CA ILE A 330 -8.31 -21.69 -9.78
C ILE A 330 -6.89 -21.97 -10.27
N PRO A 331 -6.68 -22.14 -11.59
CA PRO A 331 -5.38 -22.50 -12.13
C PRO A 331 -4.39 -21.34 -12.02
N GLY A 332 -3.14 -21.65 -11.73
CA GLY A 332 -2.01 -20.71 -11.76
C GLY A 332 -1.77 -19.93 -10.48
N ILE A 333 -2.50 -20.14 -9.37
CA ILE A 333 -2.29 -19.37 -8.13
C ILE A 333 -0.91 -19.68 -7.51
N GLN A 334 -0.58 -20.96 -7.34
CA GLN A 334 0.69 -21.35 -6.73
C GLN A 334 1.85 -21.05 -7.64
N GLU A 335 1.68 -21.25 -8.95
CA GLU A 335 2.69 -20.96 -9.96
C GLU A 335 2.97 -19.44 -10.07
N TYR A 336 1.93 -18.60 -9.94
CA TYR A 336 2.10 -17.16 -9.86
C TYR A 336 2.87 -16.74 -8.59
N ALA A 337 2.54 -17.33 -7.45
CA ALA A 337 3.25 -17.07 -6.21
C ALA A 337 4.71 -17.52 -6.28
N ALA A 338 4.98 -18.67 -6.91
CA ALA A 338 6.33 -19.16 -7.14
C ALA A 338 7.13 -18.27 -8.12
N GLU A 339 6.49 -17.76 -9.19
CA GLU A 339 7.13 -16.78 -10.08
C GLU A 339 7.48 -15.50 -9.31
N PHE A 340 6.54 -15.00 -8.50
CA PHE A 340 6.74 -13.79 -7.70
C PHE A 340 7.92 -13.97 -6.72
N ALA A 341 7.96 -15.09 -5.99
CA ALA A 341 9.02 -15.41 -5.02
C ALA A 341 10.33 -15.94 -5.65
N SER A 342 10.44 -15.96 -6.97
CA SER A 342 11.66 -16.46 -7.63
C SER A 342 12.82 -15.49 -7.45
N ASN A 343 14.07 -16.00 -7.47
CA ASN A 343 15.28 -15.15 -7.50
C ASN A 343 15.26 -14.20 -8.70
N ARG A 344 14.70 -14.63 -9.83
CA ARG A 344 14.55 -13.80 -11.03
C ARG A 344 13.63 -12.60 -10.81
N ALA A 345 12.64 -12.71 -9.90
CA ALA A 345 11.74 -11.62 -9.58
C ALA A 345 12.21 -10.81 -8.38
N MET A 346 12.40 -11.47 -7.24
CA MET A 346 12.64 -10.82 -5.93
C MET A 346 14.10 -10.84 -5.49
N GLY A 347 14.98 -11.63 -6.12
CA GLY A 347 16.41 -11.67 -5.77
C GLY A 347 17.08 -10.32 -6.02
N GLU A 348 18.25 -10.10 -5.47
CA GLU A 348 19.02 -8.85 -5.55
C GLU A 348 19.17 -8.35 -7.00
N ASP A 349 19.53 -9.23 -7.92
CA ASP A 349 19.60 -8.96 -9.37
C ASP A 349 18.28 -9.20 -10.11
N GLY A 350 17.16 -9.24 -9.38
CA GLY A 350 15.85 -9.51 -9.93
C GLY A 350 15.20 -8.29 -10.60
N TYR A 351 14.19 -8.53 -11.44
CA TYR A 351 13.52 -7.45 -12.16
C TYR A 351 12.59 -6.57 -11.29
N LEU A 352 12.34 -6.92 -10.03
CA LEU A 352 11.56 -6.09 -9.10
C LEU A 352 12.44 -5.06 -8.37
N PRO A 353 13.65 -5.38 -7.90
CA PRO A 353 14.62 -4.38 -7.45
C PRO A 353 14.93 -3.31 -8.50
N GLU A 354 15.11 -3.66 -9.78
CA GLU A 354 15.25 -2.69 -10.88
C GLU A 354 14.08 -1.67 -10.96
N ARG A 355 12.97 -1.93 -10.24
CA ARG A 355 11.79 -1.08 -10.16
C ARG A 355 11.57 -0.45 -8.78
N GLY A 356 12.60 -0.49 -7.93
CA GLY A 356 12.60 0.14 -6.62
C GLY A 356 12.07 -0.72 -5.48
N LEU A 357 11.87 -2.05 -5.69
CA LEU A 357 11.65 -2.96 -4.57
C LEU A 357 12.97 -3.11 -3.80
N ILE A 358 12.95 -2.92 -2.49
CA ILE A 358 14.08 -3.30 -1.64
C ILE A 358 13.96 -4.81 -1.41
N PRO A 359 14.96 -5.60 -1.89
CA PRO A 359 14.91 -7.06 -1.85
C PRO A 359 14.94 -7.59 -0.42
N LEU A 360 14.58 -8.84 -0.25
CA LEU A 360 14.82 -9.60 0.96
C LEU A 360 16.29 -10.06 0.99
N SER A 361 16.80 -10.32 2.18
CA SER A 361 18.06 -11.07 2.30
C SER A 361 17.92 -12.47 1.66
N ASP A 362 19.04 -13.08 1.27
CA ASP A 362 19.03 -14.43 0.68
C ASP A 362 18.36 -15.46 1.60
N GLU A 363 18.54 -15.33 2.92
CA GLU A 363 17.93 -16.22 3.92
C GLU A 363 16.42 -16.05 3.97
N GLU A 364 15.92 -14.81 4.01
CA GLU A 364 14.50 -14.50 4.00
C GLU A 364 13.85 -14.95 2.68
N LEU A 365 14.48 -14.69 1.55
CA LEU A 365 13.98 -15.11 0.24
C LEU A 365 13.88 -16.63 0.16
N ALA A 366 14.90 -17.35 0.60
CA ALA A 366 14.87 -18.83 0.64
C ALA A 366 13.74 -19.34 1.55
N GLN A 367 13.51 -18.69 2.68
CA GLN A 367 12.38 -19.04 3.56
C GLN A 367 11.03 -18.76 2.89
N VAL A 368 10.87 -17.61 2.22
CA VAL A 368 9.65 -17.25 1.47
C VAL A 368 9.38 -18.26 0.35
N GLN A 369 10.40 -18.66 -0.41
CA GLN A 369 10.29 -19.68 -1.46
C GLN A 369 9.78 -21.02 -0.91
N LYS A 370 10.32 -21.43 0.24
CA LYS A 370 9.87 -22.63 0.93
C LYS A 370 8.42 -22.50 1.40
N ASP A 371 8.06 -21.41 2.06
CA ASP A 371 6.71 -21.16 2.59
C ASP A 371 5.65 -21.13 1.45
N VAL A 372 6.00 -20.57 0.28
CA VAL A 372 5.17 -20.59 -0.93
C VAL A 372 5.03 -22.00 -1.51
N ALA A 373 6.11 -22.75 -1.58
CA ALA A 373 6.08 -24.14 -2.11
C ALA A 373 5.22 -25.06 -1.23
N GLU A 374 5.33 -24.91 0.09
CA GLU A 374 4.59 -25.69 1.09
C GLU A 374 3.19 -25.14 1.37
N LEU A 375 2.82 -23.98 0.82
CA LEU A 375 1.59 -23.23 1.17
C LEU A 375 1.43 -23.06 2.68
N LYS A 376 2.51 -22.64 3.34
CA LYS A 376 2.56 -22.51 4.80
C LYS A 376 1.51 -21.52 5.29
N ARG A 377 0.70 -21.97 6.23
CA ARG A 377 -0.41 -21.17 6.76
C ARG A 377 0.07 -20.13 7.76
N LEU A 378 -0.53 -18.94 7.66
CA LEU A 378 -0.35 -17.88 8.62
C LEU A 378 -1.00 -18.23 9.96
N GLU A 379 -0.24 -18.11 11.05
CA GLU A 379 -0.71 -18.19 12.43
C GLU A 379 -0.60 -16.83 13.11
N MET A 380 -1.69 -16.39 13.84
CA MET A 380 -1.74 -15.09 14.54
C MET A 380 -2.37 -15.21 15.92
#